data_c8caf7ac49c6d4731d1dfd322dbcd873
#
_entry.id   c8caf7ac49c6d4731d1dfd322dbcd873
#
_cell.length_a   1.000
_cell.length_b   1.000
_cell.length_c   1.000
_cell.angle_alpha   90.00
_cell.angle_beta   90.00
_cell.angle_gamma   90.00
#
_symmetry.space_group_name_H-M   'P 1'
#
loop_
_entity.id
_entity.type
_entity.pdbx_description
1 polymer ?
#
loop_
_entity_poly.entity_id
_entity_poly.type
_entity_poly.pdbx_seq_one_letter_code
_entity_poly.pdbx_strand_id
1 'polypeptide(L)'
;MKRLVYLICVIVLGLIVPSCEKESADIPFDIIGKWGMIEGTIDGKEYGPLGPGEYYQTIEFKANGTYIEDIYSSVNTGVYTYDAENKYLRIKDSQYSYYVPTHVTIHSGREITLVMDYGQSGVITKHLVKILK
;
A
#
# COMPACT_ATOMS: atom_id res chain seq x y z
N MET A 1 -14.17 54.52 -2.83
CA MET A 1 -14.64 53.62 -1.77
C MET A 1 -15.25 52.32 -2.29
N LYS A 2 -16.04 52.35 -3.33
CA LYS A 2 -16.62 51.08 -3.87
C LYS A 2 -15.60 50.14 -4.47
N ARG A 3 -14.46 50.61 -4.98
CA ARG A 3 -13.41 49.78 -5.55
C ARG A 3 -12.57 49.04 -4.50
N LEU A 4 -12.46 49.58 -3.30
CA LEU A 4 -11.71 48.97 -2.21
C LEU A 4 -12.46 47.78 -1.61
N VAL A 5 -13.79 47.89 -1.53
CA VAL A 5 -14.66 46.83 -1.02
C VAL A 5 -14.65 45.63 -1.96
N TYR A 6 -14.63 45.87 -3.27
CA TYR A 6 -14.51 44.79 -4.26
C TYR A 6 -13.17 44.03 -4.19
N LEU A 7 -12.10 44.77 -3.92
CA LEU A 7 -10.80 44.16 -3.82
C LEU A 7 -10.67 43.25 -2.57
N ILE A 8 -11.27 43.68 -1.48
CA ILE A 8 -11.31 42.94 -0.23
C ILE A 8 -12.17 41.66 -0.38
N CYS A 9 -13.32 41.75 -1.06
CA CYS A 9 -14.17 40.60 -1.31
C CYS A 9 -13.49 39.54 -2.21
N VAL A 10 -12.75 39.99 -3.22
CA VAL A 10 -12.00 39.08 -4.11
C VAL A 10 -10.87 38.40 -3.39
N ILE A 11 -10.18 39.06 -2.46
CA ILE A 11 -9.11 38.49 -1.67
C ILE A 11 -9.66 37.47 -0.66
N VAL A 12 -10.80 37.74 -0.05
CA VAL A 12 -11.45 36.83 0.90
C VAL A 12 -11.98 35.57 0.19
N LEU A 13 -12.50 35.69 -1.01
CA LEU A 13 -12.95 34.56 -1.81
C LEU A 13 -11.78 33.70 -2.33
N GLY A 14 -10.64 34.34 -2.60
CA GLY A 14 -9.43 33.61 -3.02
C GLY A 14 -8.76 32.78 -1.93
N LEU A 15 -9.02 33.08 -0.65
CA LEU A 15 -8.43 32.38 0.48
C LEU A 15 -9.19 31.13 0.94
N ILE A 16 -10.43 30.96 0.50
CA ILE A 16 -11.31 29.87 0.97
C ILE A 16 -11.23 28.61 0.08
N VAL A 17 -10.76 28.73 -1.15
CA VAL A 17 -10.85 27.67 -2.16
C VAL A 17 -9.76 26.60 -2.11
N PRO A 18 -8.55 26.77 -1.53
CA PRO A 18 -7.52 25.75 -1.69
C PRO A 18 -7.38 24.71 -0.57
N SER A 19 -8.07 24.78 0.54
CA SER A 19 -7.71 24.00 1.72
C SER A 19 -8.36 22.61 1.82
N CYS A 20 -9.38 22.28 1.00
CA CYS A 20 -10.11 21.02 1.18
C CYS A 20 -9.68 19.87 0.25
N GLU A 21 -8.95 20.13 -0.82
CA GLU A 21 -8.67 19.11 -1.83
C GLU A 21 -7.31 18.44 -1.70
N LYS A 22 -6.39 18.96 -0.87
CA LYS A 22 -5.00 18.48 -0.81
C LYS A 22 -4.69 17.46 0.26
N GLU A 23 -5.54 17.26 1.24
CA GLU A 23 -5.23 16.39 2.38
C GLU A 23 -5.35 14.90 2.10
N SER A 24 -6.11 14.49 1.09
CA SER A 24 -6.29 13.07 0.78
C SER A 24 -5.39 12.55 -0.35
N ALA A 25 -4.76 13.45 -1.13
CA ALA A 25 -4.03 13.06 -2.33
C ALA A 25 -2.52 12.84 -2.14
N ASP A 26 -1.92 13.35 -1.06
CA ASP A 26 -0.46 13.48 -0.95
C ASP A 26 0.17 12.72 0.21
N ILE A 27 -0.35 11.55 0.55
CA ILE A 27 0.41 10.67 1.45
C ILE A 27 1.49 10.00 0.60
N PRO A 28 2.78 10.29 0.86
CA PRO A 28 3.85 9.65 0.13
C PRO A 28 3.83 8.15 0.39
N PHE A 29 4.15 7.38 -0.63
CA PHE A 29 4.27 5.95 -0.49
C PHE A 29 5.49 5.58 0.37
N ASP A 30 5.25 4.69 1.33
CA ASP A 30 6.29 4.04 2.12
C ASP A 30 5.89 2.57 2.28
N ILE A 31 6.78 1.65 1.92
CA ILE A 31 6.54 0.22 2.07
C ILE A 31 6.46 -0.17 3.55
N ILE A 32 7.16 0.55 4.42
CA ILE A 32 7.16 0.29 5.86
C ILE A 32 5.78 0.54 6.44
N GLY A 33 5.28 -0.42 7.19
CA GLY A 33 3.98 -0.36 7.83
C GLY A 33 3.19 -1.65 7.65
N LYS A 34 1.96 -1.64 8.12
CA LYS A 34 1.07 -2.78 8.05
C LYS A 34 0.07 -2.63 6.91
N TRP A 35 -0.06 -3.67 6.11
CA TRP A 35 -0.89 -3.72 4.92
C TRP A 35 -1.89 -4.85 5.03
N GLY A 36 -3.11 -4.62 4.59
CA GLY A 36 -4.16 -5.63 4.56
C GLY A 36 -4.55 -5.98 3.12
N MET A 37 -4.65 -7.27 2.83
CA MET A 37 -5.10 -7.75 1.52
C MET A 37 -6.62 -7.67 1.43
N ILE A 38 -7.12 -6.92 0.46
CA ILE A 38 -8.55 -6.75 0.24
C ILE A 38 -9.07 -7.54 -0.96
N GLU A 39 -8.21 -7.88 -1.91
CA GLU A 39 -8.51 -8.75 -3.05
C GLU A 39 -7.24 -9.30 -3.66
N GLY A 40 -7.36 -10.27 -4.56
CA GLY A 40 -6.22 -10.83 -5.27
C GLY A 40 -6.48 -12.22 -5.81
N THR A 41 -5.40 -12.85 -6.28
CA THR A 41 -5.41 -14.23 -6.79
C THR A 41 -4.29 -15.01 -6.12
N ILE A 42 -4.64 -16.10 -5.46
CA ILE A 42 -3.69 -16.99 -4.78
C ILE A 42 -3.97 -18.41 -5.23
N ASP A 43 -2.95 -19.10 -5.72
CA ASP A 43 -3.04 -20.49 -6.20
C ASP A 43 -4.18 -20.71 -7.21
N GLY A 44 -4.37 -19.75 -8.12
CA GLY A 44 -5.41 -19.78 -9.13
C GLY A 44 -6.82 -19.47 -8.63
N LYS A 45 -6.98 -19.26 -7.33
CA LYS A 45 -8.26 -18.87 -6.72
C LYS A 45 -8.36 -17.36 -6.61
N GLU A 46 -9.46 -16.81 -7.08
CA GLU A 46 -9.77 -15.40 -6.97
C GLU A 46 -10.41 -15.06 -5.62
N TYR A 47 -9.91 -13.99 -5.02
CA TYR A 47 -10.45 -13.39 -3.80
C TYR A 47 -11.00 -12.02 -4.17
N GLY A 48 -12.31 -11.88 -4.16
CA GLY A 48 -13.00 -10.65 -4.50
C GLY A 48 -12.82 -9.57 -3.45
N PRO A 49 -13.18 -8.31 -3.78
CA PRO A 49 -12.94 -7.18 -2.90
C PRO A 49 -13.71 -7.28 -1.58
N LEU A 50 -13.03 -6.94 -0.50
CA LEU A 50 -13.60 -6.82 0.85
C LEU A 50 -13.96 -5.37 1.17
N GLY A 51 -14.86 -5.17 2.11
CA GLY A 51 -15.24 -3.87 2.61
C GLY A 51 -14.16 -3.25 3.53
N PRO A 52 -14.36 -1.97 3.92
CA PRO A 52 -13.42 -1.28 4.79
C PRO A 52 -13.19 -2.02 6.12
N GLY A 53 -11.92 -2.15 6.50
CA GLY A 53 -11.53 -2.80 7.75
C GLY A 53 -11.52 -4.32 7.73
N GLU A 54 -11.85 -4.93 6.59
CA GLU A 54 -11.83 -6.38 6.42
C GLU A 54 -10.64 -6.79 5.54
N TYR A 55 -9.90 -7.80 5.97
CA TYR A 55 -8.69 -8.26 5.26
C TYR A 55 -8.64 -9.79 5.22
N TYR A 56 -8.21 -10.34 4.09
CA TYR A 56 -7.92 -11.78 3.96
C TYR A 56 -6.67 -12.17 4.73
N GLN A 57 -5.69 -11.29 4.72
CA GLN A 57 -4.42 -11.46 5.42
C GLN A 57 -3.77 -10.10 5.63
N THR A 58 -2.82 -10.01 6.54
CA THR A 58 -2.04 -8.79 6.75
C THR A 58 -0.56 -9.08 6.61
N ILE A 59 0.19 -8.09 6.14
CA ILE A 59 1.64 -8.14 6.10
C ILE A 59 2.19 -6.84 6.65
N GLU A 60 3.14 -6.95 7.58
CA GLU A 60 3.83 -5.79 8.15
C GLU A 60 5.29 -5.80 7.74
N PHE A 61 5.71 -4.76 7.04
CA PHE A 61 7.12 -4.53 6.71
C PHE A 61 7.72 -3.59 7.75
N LYS A 62 8.78 -4.03 8.40
CA LYS A 62 9.46 -3.27 9.45
C LYS A 62 10.69 -2.58 8.91
N ALA A 63 11.07 -1.46 9.52
CA ALA A 63 12.22 -0.66 9.10
C ALA A 63 13.56 -1.41 9.19
N ASN A 64 13.63 -2.48 10.00
CA ASN A 64 14.83 -3.30 10.16
C ASN A 64 15.03 -4.37 9.07
N GLY A 65 14.17 -4.38 8.03
CA GLY A 65 14.27 -5.36 6.95
C GLY A 65 13.59 -6.70 7.23
N THR A 66 12.80 -6.80 8.28
CA THR A 66 12.00 -7.99 8.58
C THR A 66 10.53 -7.75 8.27
N TYR A 67 9.78 -8.84 8.06
CA TYR A 67 8.32 -8.74 7.88
C TYR A 67 7.61 -9.82 8.70
N ILE A 68 6.33 -9.55 8.96
CA ILE A 68 5.41 -10.50 9.57
C ILE A 68 4.17 -10.59 8.70
N GLU A 69 3.83 -11.79 8.25
CA GLU A 69 2.61 -12.05 7.49
C GLU A 69 1.66 -12.90 8.35
N ASP A 70 0.46 -12.40 8.55
CA ASP A 70 -0.59 -13.10 9.30
C ASP A 70 -1.64 -13.59 8.32
N ILE A 71 -1.73 -14.91 8.19
CA ILE A 71 -2.69 -15.60 7.32
C ILE A 71 -3.57 -16.48 8.20
N TYR A 72 -4.74 -15.96 8.59
CA TYR A 72 -5.69 -16.64 9.48
C TYR A 72 -5.02 -17.07 10.80
N SER A 73 -4.78 -18.37 10.99
CA SER A 73 -4.17 -18.93 12.20
C SER A 73 -2.67 -19.14 12.07
N SER A 74 -2.06 -18.76 10.95
CA SER A 74 -0.63 -18.92 10.69
C SER A 74 0.06 -17.58 10.64
N VAL A 75 1.22 -17.49 11.29
CA VAL A 75 2.09 -16.32 11.24
C VAL A 75 3.40 -16.71 10.59
N ASN A 76 3.72 -16.08 9.48
CA ASN A 76 4.99 -16.26 8.78
C ASN A 76 5.86 -15.04 9.04
N THR A 77 7.15 -15.26 9.20
CA THR A 77 8.12 -14.19 9.37
C THR A 77 9.27 -14.38 8.39
N GLY A 78 9.97 -13.32 8.09
CA GLY A 78 11.11 -13.40 7.20
C GLY A 78 11.80 -12.06 7.03
N VAL A 79 12.54 -11.93 5.97
CA VAL A 79 13.30 -10.74 5.61
C VAL A 79 12.88 -10.23 4.23
N TYR A 80 13.03 -8.95 4.00
CA TYR A 80 12.76 -8.34 2.72
C TYR A 80 13.78 -7.26 2.37
N THR A 81 13.89 -6.99 1.07
CA THR A 81 14.56 -5.80 0.55
C THR A 81 13.62 -5.10 -0.42
N TYR A 82 13.63 -3.79 -0.43
CA TYR A 82 12.81 -3.00 -1.34
C TYR A 82 13.67 -2.00 -2.10
N ASP A 83 13.60 -2.09 -3.44
CA ASP A 83 14.22 -1.13 -4.35
C ASP A 83 13.14 -0.14 -4.80
N ALA A 84 13.15 1.07 -4.23
CA ALA A 84 12.14 2.08 -4.50
C ALA A 84 12.20 2.61 -5.93
N GLU A 85 13.38 2.66 -6.54
CA GLU A 85 13.58 3.14 -7.90
C GLU A 85 12.92 2.21 -8.93
N ASN A 86 13.14 0.90 -8.77
CA ASN A 86 12.62 -0.11 -9.68
C ASN A 86 11.29 -0.70 -9.23
N LYS A 87 10.78 -0.28 -8.07
CA LYS A 87 9.55 -0.83 -7.45
C LYS A 87 9.61 -2.35 -7.33
N TYR A 88 10.75 -2.82 -6.88
CA TYR A 88 11.06 -4.22 -6.81
C TYR A 88 11.27 -4.66 -5.37
N LEU A 89 10.44 -5.59 -4.94
CA LEU A 89 10.45 -6.16 -3.60
C LEU A 89 10.96 -7.59 -3.68
N ARG A 90 11.85 -7.97 -2.78
CA ARG A 90 12.30 -9.35 -2.63
C ARG A 90 11.96 -9.81 -1.22
N ILE A 91 11.20 -10.87 -1.13
CA ILE A 91 10.72 -11.42 0.15
C ILE A 91 11.28 -12.83 0.30
N LYS A 92 11.83 -13.10 1.47
CA LYS A 92 12.28 -14.45 1.81
C LYS A 92 11.68 -14.86 3.15
N ASP A 93 10.77 -15.83 3.11
CA ASP A 93 10.22 -16.46 4.29
C ASP A 93 11.34 -17.20 5.05
N SER A 94 11.28 -17.18 6.37
CA SER A 94 12.28 -17.82 7.24
C SER A 94 12.40 -19.33 7.02
N GLN A 95 11.35 -19.95 6.46
CA GLN A 95 11.35 -21.40 6.15
C GLN A 95 12.02 -21.73 4.82
N TYR A 96 12.27 -20.73 3.96
CA TYR A 96 12.83 -20.95 2.63
C TYR A 96 14.21 -20.34 2.47
N SER A 97 14.98 -20.88 1.55
CA SER A 97 16.33 -20.41 1.25
C SER A 97 16.40 -19.45 0.05
N TYR A 98 15.26 -19.13 -0.55
CA TYR A 98 15.19 -18.29 -1.76
C TYR A 98 14.33 -17.07 -1.54
N TYR A 99 14.62 -16.03 -2.31
CA TYR A 99 13.81 -14.82 -2.37
C TYR A 99 12.75 -14.95 -3.44
N VAL A 100 11.55 -14.46 -3.15
CA VAL A 100 10.45 -14.36 -4.13
C VAL A 100 10.52 -12.99 -4.77
N PRO A 101 10.76 -12.90 -6.10
CA PRO A 101 10.72 -11.63 -6.81
C PRO A 101 9.29 -11.10 -6.83
N THR A 102 9.13 -9.84 -6.47
CA THR A 102 7.83 -9.22 -6.33
C THR A 102 7.84 -7.84 -6.94
N HIS A 103 6.96 -7.61 -7.90
CA HIS A 103 6.76 -6.28 -8.45
C HIS A 103 5.70 -5.51 -7.65
N VAL A 104 5.99 -4.26 -7.33
CA VAL A 104 5.08 -3.39 -6.58
C VAL A 104 4.48 -2.37 -7.53
N THR A 105 3.17 -2.41 -7.70
CA THR A 105 2.43 -1.35 -8.39
C THR A 105 1.84 -0.41 -7.34
N ILE A 106 2.24 0.85 -7.38
CA ILE A 106 1.80 1.86 -6.43
C ILE A 106 0.61 2.60 -7.03
N HIS A 107 -0.56 2.48 -6.40
CA HIS A 107 -1.77 3.20 -6.79
C HIS A 107 -1.86 4.53 -6.05
N SER A 108 -1.46 4.54 -4.78
CA SER A 108 -1.40 5.72 -3.93
C SER A 108 -0.47 5.45 -2.73
N GLY A 109 -0.30 6.41 -1.84
CA GLY A 109 0.45 6.19 -0.60
C GLY A 109 -0.18 5.16 0.33
N ARG A 110 -1.44 4.78 0.09
CA ARG A 110 -2.20 3.83 0.92
C ARG A 110 -2.62 2.56 0.19
N GLU A 111 -2.28 2.41 -1.06
CA GLU A 111 -2.82 1.33 -1.88
C GLU A 111 -1.78 0.83 -2.89
N ILE A 112 -1.49 -0.46 -2.85
CA ILE A 112 -0.52 -1.11 -3.72
C ILE A 112 -1.04 -2.45 -4.21
N THR A 113 -0.46 -2.93 -5.30
CA THR A 113 -0.61 -4.30 -5.76
C THR A 113 0.75 -4.97 -5.76
N LEU A 114 0.85 -6.13 -5.13
CA LEU A 114 2.02 -6.99 -5.19
C LEU A 114 1.77 -8.09 -6.21
N VAL A 115 2.71 -8.27 -7.13
CA VAL A 115 2.72 -9.39 -8.07
C VAL A 115 3.94 -10.24 -7.73
N MET A 116 3.71 -11.38 -7.12
CA MET A 116 4.73 -12.27 -6.58
C MET A 116 4.93 -13.43 -7.52
N ASP A 117 6.15 -13.62 -8.01
CA ASP A 117 6.48 -14.68 -8.96
C ASP A 117 7.15 -15.85 -8.24
N TYR A 118 6.43 -16.93 -8.13
CA TYR A 118 6.92 -18.19 -7.55
C TYR A 118 7.45 -19.16 -8.62
N GLY A 119 7.72 -18.68 -9.83
CA GLY A 119 8.22 -19.51 -10.92
C GLY A 119 7.21 -20.53 -11.39
N GLN A 120 7.58 -21.82 -11.35
CA GLN A 120 6.69 -22.89 -11.78
C GLN A 120 5.45 -23.06 -10.92
N SER A 121 5.50 -22.59 -9.67
CA SER A 121 4.34 -22.63 -8.77
C SER A 121 3.30 -21.54 -9.08
N GLY A 122 3.62 -20.63 -10.01
CA GLY A 122 2.67 -19.62 -10.49
C GLY A 122 2.92 -18.24 -9.94
N VAL A 123 1.99 -17.36 -10.20
CA VAL A 123 2.02 -15.95 -9.80
C VAL A 123 0.90 -15.67 -8.82
N ILE A 124 1.23 -15.01 -7.73
CA ILE A 124 0.25 -14.54 -6.74
C ILE A 124 0.12 -13.03 -6.86
N THR A 125 -1.11 -12.55 -6.95
CA THR A 125 -1.43 -11.13 -6.96
C THR A 125 -2.16 -10.76 -5.69
N LYS A 126 -1.69 -9.73 -5.00
CA LYS A 126 -2.31 -9.22 -3.78
C LYS A 126 -2.53 -7.72 -3.90
N HIS A 127 -3.78 -7.31 -3.78
CA HIS A 127 -4.13 -5.90 -3.67
C HIS A 127 -4.22 -5.54 -2.19
N LEU A 128 -3.37 -4.61 -1.78
CA LEU A 128 -3.17 -4.27 -0.37
C LEU A 128 -3.53 -2.81 -0.10
N VAL A 129 -4.15 -2.58 1.04
CA VAL A 129 -4.37 -1.24 1.57
C VAL A 129 -3.61 -1.07 2.88
N LYS A 130 -3.09 0.13 3.11
CA LYS A 130 -2.35 0.44 4.33
C LYS A 130 -3.30 0.54 5.51
N ILE A 131 -2.98 -0.19 6.56
CA ILE A 131 -3.75 -0.15 7.81
C ILE A 131 -3.18 1.00 8.64
N LEU A 132 -4.01 1.99 8.87
CA LEU A 132 -3.68 3.15 9.70
C LEU A 132 -4.22 2.91 11.10
N LYS A 133 -3.40 3.26 12.06
CA LYS A 133 -3.82 3.22 13.46
C LYS A 133 -4.60 4.48 13.82
#